data_1e34001a4ecbb5e6d72537cfa8d3dc01
#
_entry.id   1e34001a4ecbb5e6d72537cfa8d3dc01
#
_cell.length_a   1.000
_cell.length_b   1.000
_cell.length_c   1.000
_cell.angle_alpha   90.00
_cell.angle_beta   90.00
_cell.angle_gamma   90.00
#
_symmetry.space_group_name_H-M   'P 1'
#
loop_
_entity.id
_entity.type
_entity.pdbx_description
1 polymer ?
#
loop_
_entity_poly.entity_id
_entity_poly.type
_entity_poly.pdbx_seq_one_letter_code
_entity_poly.pdbx_strand_id
1 'polypeptide(L)'
;MYSKFFLILCVCAVLGTACKKDDNNDPKPTPPVGAKEYIGNYILKTSLKNEDGKSGSSYLQAINKLSATESVDNSKAEQVPYMSSVIIYGNEVYSLDAIDGAYGVVKFQYDRSNGKLTKGAKMDTPAHAMPCNFVKVSDTKAYLPLYNSGTVWIFNPQTMQKTGEIDITSYAHSDNSPDAGFGVIRGNYYYLPLLQLGPDYAPYADHLQSDVLVINTQTDKVEKLISETATHLAMPSQPSYDSCIFMNENKDIYIMCAGYFGFNPQNTHSGFVCIPNKGDLSQTNFDSSKSWDISSTPIEGTPYKPNTIYSVVYLGGGKVAAFVSAAELNVKNPFTDKNGIAVLMDLNTKTIKKIDGIPYTDSHSVGIAKYKDLVVFGVSGKEKRGLFGYNPTTGTTQQLLTTTGGADFFYAFE
;
A
#
# COMPACT_ATOMS: atom_id res chain seq x y z
N MET A 1 -45.17 -36.71 27.66
CA MET A 1 -46.13 -36.50 28.76
C MET A 1 -46.01 -35.05 29.22
N TYR A 2 -47.05 -34.23 28.91
CA TYR A 2 -47.43 -32.93 29.45
C TYR A 2 -46.38 -31.80 29.59
N SER A 3 -46.32 -30.86 28.72
CA SER A 3 -47.12 -29.61 28.58
C SER A 3 -47.29 -28.79 29.88
N LYS A 4 -46.78 -27.53 29.86
CA LYS A 4 -47.52 -26.37 30.36
C LYS A 4 -46.96 -25.06 29.74
N PHE A 5 -47.79 -24.44 28.92
CA PHE A 5 -47.78 -23.02 28.52
C PHE A 5 -47.94 -22.12 29.73
N PHE A 6 -47.23 -21.02 29.79
CA PHE A 6 -47.61 -19.85 30.55
C PHE A 6 -47.59 -18.61 29.65
N LEU A 7 -48.77 -18.15 29.36
CA LEU A 7 -49.07 -16.92 28.65
C LEU A 7 -49.09 -15.79 29.71
N ILE A 8 -48.25 -14.79 29.59
CA ILE A 8 -48.38 -13.55 30.36
C ILE A 8 -48.59 -12.42 29.38
N LEU A 9 -49.85 -11.91 29.45
CA LEU A 9 -50.32 -10.70 28.83
C LEU A 9 -49.70 -9.52 29.60
N CYS A 10 -48.93 -8.64 28.98
CA CYS A 10 -48.63 -7.32 29.54
C CYS A 10 -49.14 -6.22 28.63
N VAL A 11 -49.94 -5.41 29.24
CA VAL A 11 -50.68 -4.27 28.74
C VAL A 11 -49.70 -3.20 28.27
N CYS A 12 -49.91 -2.69 27.04
CA CYS A 12 -49.19 -1.52 26.51
C CYS A 12 -49.72 -0.26 27.18
N ALA A 13 -48.88 0.41 27.95
CA ALA A 13 -49.07 1.82 28.29
C ALA A 13 -48.27 2.65 27.28
N VAL A 14 -49.00 3.38 26.42
CA VAL A 14 -48.43 4.36 25.50
C VAL A 14 -48.11 5.61 26.32
N LEU A 15 -46.83 5.84 26.56
CA LEU A 15 -46.34 7.15 26.98
C LEU A 15 -45.61 7.76 25.78
N GLY A 16 -46.23 8.78 25.20
CA GLY A 16 -45.65 9.65 24.19
C GLY A 16 -44.44 10.38 24.78
N THR A 17 -43.28 10.07 24.31
CA THR A 17 -42.09 10.90 24.48
C THR A 17 -41.85 11.66 23.19
N ALA A 18 -41.95 12.98 23.31
CA ALA A 18 -41.59 13.94 22.27
C ALA A 18 -40.16 13.69 21.77
N CYS A 19 -40.00 13.55 20.45
CA CYS A 19 -38.69 13.63 19.81
C CYS A 19 -38.05 14.98 20.13
N LYS A 20 -37.06 15.00 20.99
CA LYS A 20 -36.06 16.07 21.00
C LYS A 20 -35.25 15.93 19.69
N LYS A 21 -35.32 16.97 18.86
CA LYS A 21 -34.30 17.22 17.84
C LYS A 21 -32.99 17.35 18.57
N ASP A 22 -32.09 16.38 18.37
CA ASP A 22 -30.67 16.56 18.68
C ASP A 22 -30.11 17.55 17.67
N ASP A 23 -30.05 18.81 18.06
CA ASP A 23 -29.18 19.80 17.44
C ASP A 23 -27.71 19.42 17.83
N ASN A 24 -27.11 18.52 17.04
CA ASN A 24 -25.68 18.27 17.11
C ASN A 24 -24.92 19.50 16.61
N ASN A 25 -24.93 20.56 17.39
CA ASN A 25 -24.02 21.69 17.31
C ASN A 25 -22.78 21.40 18.20
N ASP A 26 -22.12 20.26 17.99
CA ASP A 26 -20.76 20.12 18.50
C ASP A 26 -19.88 21.15 17.77
N PRO A 27 -19.20 22.05 18.50
CA PRO A 27 -18.36 23.06 17.87
C PRO A 27 -17.28 22.34 17.04
N LYS A 28 -17.22 22.64 15.73
CA LYS A 28 -16.12 22.18 14.88
C LYS A 28 -14.79 22.43 15.60
N PRO A 29 -13.90 21.45 15.69
CA PRO A 29 -12.63 21.61 16.37
C PRO A 29 -11.89 22.82 15.78
N THR A 30 -11.52 23.75 16.64
CA THR A 30 -10.76 24.94 16.26
C THR A 30 -9.39 24.47 15.77
N PRO A 31 -8.92 24.87 14.57
CA PRO A 31 -7.60 24.49 14.07
C PRO A 31 -6.51 24.93 15.05
N PRO A 32 -5.41 24.17 15.20
CA PRO A 32 -4.22 24.68 15.82
C PRO A 32 -3.82 25.98 15.13
N VAL A 33 -3.42 27.00 15.88
CA VAL A 33 -2.94 28.28 15.34
C VAL A 33 -1.80 27.99 14.34
N GLY A 34 -2.00 28.35 13.05
CA GLY A 34 -1.03 28.11 11.98
C GLY A 34 -1.26 26.85 11.14
N ALA A 35 -2.34 26.10 11.33
CA ALA A 35 -2.67 24.96 10.46
C ALA A 35 -2.90 25.42 9.02
N LYS A 36 -2.12 24.87 8.09
CA LYS A 36 -2.16 25.24 6.67
C LYS A 36 -3.25 24.46 5.95
N GLU A 37 -4.03 25.14 5.13
CA GLU A 37 -4.99 24.52 4.22
C GLU A 37 -4.39 24.37 2.82
N TYR A 38 -4.78 23.33 2.11
CA TYR A 38 -4.36 23.06 0.74
C TYR A 38 -5.58 22.81 -0.14
N ILE A 39 -5.75 23.65 -1.15
CA ILE A 39 -6.76 23.45 -2.20
C ILE A 39 -6.06 22.81 -3.40
N GLY A 40 -6.69 21.79 -3.96
CA GLY A 40 -6.11 21.03 -5.09
C GLY A 40 -7.03 19.92 -5.56
N ASN A 41 -6.47 19.04 -6.36
CA ASN A 41 -7.15 17.86 -6.88
C ASN A 41 -6.48 16.62 -6.26
N TYR A 42 -7.26 15.82 -5.57
CA TYR A 42 -6.72 14.64 -4.88
C TYR A 42 -7.61 13.43 -5.10
N ILE A 43 -6.99 12.26 -5.13
CA ILE A 43 -7.69 10.98 -5.01
C ILE A 43 -7.35 10.38 -3.64
N LEU A 44 -8.38 9.95 -2.96
CA LEU A 44 -8.30 9.31 -1.65
C LEU A 44 -9.00 7.94 -1.71
N LYS A 45 -8.34 6.91 -1.20
CA LYS A 45 -9.01 5.66 -0.86
C LYS A 45 -8.99 5.49 0.67
N THR A 46 -10.12 5.08 1.21
CA THR A 46 -10.28 4.74 2.63
C THR A 46 -10.82 3.34 2.78
N SER A 47 -10.42 2.65 3.84
CA SER A 47 -10.92 1.32 4.15
C SER A 47 -11.49 1.24 5.57
N LEU A 48 -12.63 0.56 5.68
CA LEU A 48 -13.25 0.15 6.92
C LEU A 48 -12.93 -1.34 7.13
N LYS A 49 -12.04 -1.60 8.07
CA LYS A 49 -11.53 -2.93 8.37
C LYS A 49 -12.42 -3.61 9.41
N ASN A 50 -12.79 -4.87 9.18
CA ASN A 50 -13.46 -5.70 10.17
C ASN A 50 -12.49 -6.14 11.28
N GLU A 51 -13.01 -6.71 12.38
CA GLU A 51 -12.20 -7.14 13.54
C GLU A 51 -11.17 -8.24 13.20
N ASP A 52 -11.45 -9.06 12.18
CA ASP A 52 -10.51 -10.06 11.69
C ASP A 52 -9.26 -9.45 11.01
N GLY A 53 -9.36 -8.17 10.60
CA GLY A 53 -8.32 -7.44 9.89
C GLY A 53 -8.09 -7.90 8.45
N LYS A 54 -8.78 -8.94 8.00
CA LYS A 54 -8.60 -9.58 6.68
C LYS A 54 -9.75 -9.29 5.73
N SER A 55 -10.86 -8.77 6.23
CA SER A 55 -12.04 -8.37 5.47
C SER A 55 -12.45 -6.94 5.79
N GLY A 56 -13.31 -6.35 4.95
CA GLY A 56 -13.75 -4.97 5.12
C GLY A 56 -14.43 -4.40 3.89
N SER A 57 -14.41 -3.08 3.79
CA SER A 57 -14.89 -2.33 2.62
C SER A 57 -13.93 -1.20 2.29
N SER A 58 -13.74 -0.93 1.01
CA SER A 58 -12.92 0.19 0.55
C SER A 58 -13.71 1.15 -0.32
N TYR A 59 -13.32 2.40 -0.29
CA TYR A 59 -14.04 3.52 -0.90
C TYR A 59 -13.06 4.47 -1.56
N LEU A 60 -13.26 4.72 -2.85
CA LEU A 60 -12.43 5.59 -3.69
C LEU A 60 -13.19 6.87 -4.01
N GLN A 61 -12.57 8.02 -3.78
CA GLN A 61 -13.20 9.31 -4.06
C GLN A 61 -12.19 10.39 -4.43
N ALA A 62 -12.69 11.40 -5.12
CA ALA A 62 -11.97 12.65 -5.35
C ALA A 62 -12.32 13.65 -4.24
N ILE A 63 -11.32 14.39 -3.78
CA ILE A 63 -11.45 15.49 -2.83
C ILE A 63 -10.67 16.70 -3.34
N ASN A 64 -11.06 17.90 -2.92
CA ASN A 64 -10.47 19.15 -3.42
C ASN A 64 -9.83 20.01 -2.32
N LYS A 65 -9.90 19.57 -1.08
CA LYS A 65 -9.36 20.32 0.06
C LYS A 65 -8.74 19.42 1.10
N LEU A 66 -7.58 19.81 1.61
CA LEU A 66 -6.96 19.24 2.80
C LEU A 66 -6.93 20.33 3.88
N SER A 67 -7.52 20.05 5.02
CA SER A 67 -7.53 20.92 6.19
C SER A 67 -7.77 20.10 7.45
N ALA A 68 -7.14 20.47 8.56
CA ALA A 68 -7.32 19.83 9.86
C ALA A 68 -8.78 19.89 10.37
N THR A 69 -9.59 20.82 9.86
CA THR A 69 -11.02 20.97 10.19
C THR A 69 -11.97 20.24 9.23
N GLU A 70 -11.46 19.71 8.12
CA GLU A 70 -12.25 18.93 7.18
C GLU A 70 -12.37 17.48 7.64
N SER A 71 -13.57 16.95 7.45
CA SER A 71 -13.86 15.52 7.63
C SER A 71 -14.50 14.99 6.35
N VAL A 72 -14.00 13.87 5.88
CA VAL A 72 -14.50 13.20 4.69
C VAL A 72 -15.08 11.86 5.09
N ASP A 73 -16.33 11.65 4.74
CA ASP A 73 -17.02 10.37 4.83
C ASP A 73 -17.05 9.65 3.46
N ASN A 74 -17.66 8.49 3.43
CA ASN A 74 -17.74 7.66 2.23
C ASN A 74 -19.05 7.85 1.43
N SER A 75 -19.89 8.81 1.78
CA SER A 75 -21.25 8.99 1.19
C SER A 75 -21.24 9.35 -0.29
N LYS A 76 -20.12 9.92 -0.78
CA LYS A 76 -19.91 10.31 -2.19
C LYS A 76 -18.85 9.45 -2.89
N ALA A 77 -18.35 8.43 -2.22
CA ALA A 77 -17.30 7.59 -2.75
C ALA A 77 -17.82 6.44 -3.59
N GLU A 78 -17.05 6.01 -4.57
CA GLU A 78 -17.27 4.74 -5.26
C GLU A 78 -16.78 3.60 -4.36
N GLN A 79 -17.63 2.63 -4.08
CA GLN A 79 -17.19 1.42 -3.41
C GLN A 79 -16.31 0.61 -4.35
N VAL A 80 -15.14 0.24 -3.87
CA VAL A 80 -14.18 -0.63 -4.56
C VAL A 80 -13.89 -1.85 -3.69
N PRO A 81 -13.36 -2.93 -4.24
CA PRO A 81 -13.04 -4.12 -3.46
C PRO A 81 -12.11 -3.79 -2.29
N TYR A 82 -12.28 -4.50 -1.18
CA TYR A 82 -11.43 -4.36 -0.01
C TYR A 82 -9.97 -4.65 -0.35
N MET A 83 -9.06 -3.82 0.12
CA MET A 83 -7.62 -3.87 -0.20
C MET A 83 -7.27 -3.76 -1.69
N SER A 84 -8.20 -3.29 -2.55
CA SER A 84 -7.88 -3.02 -3.94
C SER A 84 -6.71 -2.05 -4.07
N SER A 85 -5.83 -2.32 -5.03
CA SER A 85 -4.78 -1.38 -5.41
C SER A 85 -5.35 -0.22 -6.21
N VAL A 86 -4.78 0.96 -6.07
CA VAL A 86 -5.09 2.11 -6.91
C VAL A 86 -3.83 2.55 -7.63
N ILE A 87 -3.91 2.69 -8.95
CA ILE A 87 -2.82 3.13 -9.80
C ILE A 87 -3.29 4.31 -10.62
N ILE A 88 -2.46 5.35 -10.76
CA ILE A 88 -2.81 6.58 -11.46
C ILE A 88 -1.77 6.90 -12.54
N TYR A 89 -2.25 7.14 -13.76
CA TYR A 89 -1.48 7.64 -14.87
C TYR A 89 -2.20 8.82 -15.54
N GLY A 90 -1.65 10.01 -15.39
CA GLY A 90 -2.30 11.22 -15.87
C GLY A 90 -3.65 11.45 -15.16
N ASN A 91 -4.75 11.47 -15.90
CA ASN A 91 -6.12 11.56 -15.37
C ASN A 91 -6.85 10.22 -15.29
N GLU A 92 -6.15 9.13 -15.57
CA GLU A 92 -6.69 7.78 -15.51
C GLU A 92 -6.40 7.19 -14.13
N VAL A 93 -7.44 6.76 -13.43
CA VAL A 93 -7.39 6.11 -12.13
C VAL A 93 -7.85 4.67 -12.30
N TYR A 94 -7.06 3.73 -11.83
CA TYR A 94 -7.34 2.31 -11.97
C TYR A 94 -7.50 1.70 -10.58
N SER A 95 -8.57 0.92 -10.38
CA SER A 95 -8.76 0.06 -9.22
C SER A 95 -8.60 -1.39 -9.65
N LEU A 96 -7.71 -2.11 -8.99
CA LEU A 96 -7.43 -3.50 -9.27
C LEU A 96 -8.00 -4.37 -8.17
N ASP A 97 -8.85 -5.32 -8.56
CA ASP A 97 -9.48 -6.24 -7.63
C ASP A 97 -8.72 -7.56 -7.59
N ALA A 98 -7.97 -7.74 -6.52
CA ALA A 98 -7.16 -8.91 -6.32
C ALA A 98 -7.78 -9.95 -5.37
N ILE A 99 -8.60 -9.53 -4.42
CA ILE A 99 -8.91 -10.33 -3.23
C ILE A 99 -10.38 -10.73 -3.15
N ASP A 100 -11.32 -9.82 -3.43
CA ASP A 100 -12.75 -10.01 -3.14
C ASP A 100 -13.58 -10.70 -4.23
N GLY A 101 -12.97 -11.29 -5.24
CA GLY A 101 -13.63 -12.18 -6.19
C GLY A 101 -14.23 -11.52 -7.43
N ALA A 102 -14.14 -10.23 -7.63
CA ALA A 102 -14.56 -9.57 -8.88
C ALA A 102 -13.47 -9.58 -9.96
N TYR A 103 -12.28 -9.99 -9.59
CA TYR A 103 -11.05 -10.18 -10.39
C TYR A 103 -10.97 -9.37 -11.67
N GLY A 104 -10.20 -8.30 -11.63
CA GLY A 104 -10.01 -7.47 -12.82
C GLY A 104 -9.48 -6.09 -12.52
N VAL A 105 -9.46 -5.28 -13.56
CA VAL A 105 -9.00 -3.89 -13.52
C VAL A 105 -10.15 -2.99 -13.97
N VAL A 106 -10.56 -2.07 -13.10
CA VAL A 106 -11.57 -1.05 -13.42
C VAL A 106 -10.87 0.28 -13.65
N LYS A 107 -11.11 0.88 -14.82
CA LYS A 107 -10.60 2.20 -15.19
C LYS A 107 -11.63 3.26 -14.85
N PHE A 108 -11.20 4.32 -14.19
CA PHE A 108 -11.95 5.55 -13.97
C PHE A 108 -11.25 6.71 -14.70
N GLN A 109 -12.03 7.67 -15.15
CA GLN A 109 -11.54 8.93 -15.66
C GLN A 109 -11.78 10.03 -14.63
N TYR A 110 -10.72 10.75 -14.26
CA TYR A 110 -10.81 11.91 -13.38
C TYR A 110 -10.82 13.21 -14.18
N ASP A 111 -11.83 14.04 -13.98
CA ASP A 111 -11.93 15.39 -14.54
C ASP A 111 -11.47 16.41 -13.51
N ARG A 112 -10.27 16.95 -13.69
CA ARG A 112 -9.68 17.94 -12.78
C ARG A 112 -10.45 19.26 -12.74
N SER A 113 -11.24 19.59 -13.76
CA SER A 113 -11.96 20.86 -13.84
C SER A 113 -13.17 20.92 -12.90
N ASN A 114 -13.77 19.79 -12.63
CA ASN A 114 -14.97 19.69 -11.78
C ASN A 114 -14.82 18.69 -10.61
N GLY A 115 -13.67 18.03 -10.50
CA GLY A 115 -13.40 17.06 -9.44
C GLY A 115 -14.16 15.75 -9.56
N LYS A 116 -14.67 15.41 -10.75
CA LYS A 116 -15.49 14.22 -10.95
C LYS A 116 -14.67 13.01 -11.32
N LEU A 117 -14.84 11.93 -10.55
CA LEU A 117 -14.36 10.59 -10.88
C LEU A 117 -15.48 9.81 -11.55
N THR A 118 -15.24 9.34 -12.79
CA THR A 118 -16.26 8.63 -13.57
C THR A 118 -15.79 7.23 -13.89
N LYS A 119 -16.54 6.22 -13.48
CA LYS A 119 -16.26 4.81 -13.78
C LYS A 119 -16.39 4.55 -15.27
N GLY A 120 -15.38 3.87 -15.83
CA GLY A 120 -15.26 3.55 -17.24
C GLY A 120 -15.16 2.05 -17.49
N ALA A 121 -14.28 1.65 -18.39
CA ALA A 121 -14.11 0.27 -18.84
C ALA A 121 -13.55 -0.64 -17.73
N LYS A 122 -13.91 -1.91 -17.81
CA LYS A 122 -13.35 -2.99 -16.98
C LYS A 122 -12.67 -4.02 -17.88
N MET A 123 -11.54 -4.55 -17.42
CA MET A 123 -10.89 -5.74 -17.96
C MET A 123 -10.97 -6.85 -16.90
N ASP A 124 -11.63 -7.96 -17.25
CA ASP A 124 -11.71 -9.13 -16.38
C ASP A 124 -10.42 -9.96 -16.50
N THR A 125 -10.00 -10.55 -15.40
CA THR A 125 -8.91 -11.51 -15.34
C THR A 125 -9.45 -12.89 -14.92
N PRO A 126 -8.69 -13.98 -15.10
CA PRO A 126 -9.11 -15.28 -14.61
C PRO A 126 -9.39 -15.25 -13.11
N ALA A 127 -10.36 -16.07 -12.68
CA ALA A 127 -10.67 -16.23 -11.27
C ALA A 127 -9.42 -16.64 -10.48
N HIS A 128 -9.25 -16.06 -9.30
CA HIS A 128 -8.11 -16.30 -8.39
C HIS A 128 -6.73 -15.92 -8.94
N ALA A 129 -6.65 -15.24 -10.09
CA ALA A 129 -5.37 -14.81 -10.66
C ALA A 129 -4.70 -13.66 -9.89
N MET A 130 -5.46 -12.90 -9.09
CA MET A 130 -5.00 -11.77 -8.27
C MET A 130 -4.22 -10.71 -9.07
N PRO A 131 -4.89 -9.91 -9.92
CA PRO A 131 -4.29 -8.77 -10.60
C PRO A 131 -4.04 -7.63 -9.59
N CYS A 132 -2.86 -7.57 -8.99
CA CYS A 132 -2.59 -6.65 -7.87
C CYS A 132 -1.99 -5.31 -8.31
N ASN A 133 -1.28 -5.29 -9.43
CA ASN A 133 -0.60 -4.09 -9.91
C ASN A 133 -0.36 -4.14 -11.43
N PHE A 134 -0.02 -3.01 -12.02
CA PHE A 134 0.53 -2.96 -13.37
C PHE A 134 1.46 -1.76 -13.56
N VAL A 135 2.34 -1.85 -14.55
CA VAL A 135 3.20 -0.74 -14.99
C VAL A 135 2.96 -0.42 -16.46
N LYS A 136 2.82 0.86 -16.80
CA LYS A 136 2.74 1.32 -18.19
C LYS A 136 4.13 1.33 -18.83
N VAL A 137 4.26 0.64 -19.96
CA VAL A 137 5.44 0.71 -20.82
C VAL A 137 5.29 1.88 -21.81
N SER A 138 4.06 2.06 -22.32
CA SER A 138 3.66 3.15 -23.22
C SER A 138 2.17 3.42 -23.06
N ASP A 139 1.61 4.34 -23.83
CA ASP A 139 0.17 4.62 -23.81
C ASP A 139 -0.69 3.44 -24.27
N THR A 140 -0.11 2.52 -25.06
CA THR A 140 -0.82 1.36 -25.62
C THR A 140 -0.30 0.02 -25.10
N LYS A 141 0.65 0.03 -24.16
CA LYS A 141 1.24 -1.19 -23.60
C LYS A 141 1.49 -1.07 -22.12
N ALA A 142 1.01 -2.05 -21.37
CA ALA A 142 1.28 -2.20 -19.93
C ALA A 142 1.47 -3.67 -19.57
N TYR A 143 2.21 -3.92 -18.48
CA TYR A 143 2.40 -5.24 -17.88
C TYR A 143 1.59 -5.36 -16.60
N LEU A 144 0.74 -6.38 -16.54
CA LEU A 144 -0.11 -6.73 -15.40
C LEU A 144 0.32 -8.11 -14.88
N PRO A 145 1.18 -8.18 -13.88
CA PRO A 145 1.46 -9.43 -13.20
C PRO A 145 0.20 -10.00 -12.56
N LEU A 146 -0.05 -11.28 -12.77
CA LEU A 146 -1.10 -12.03 -12.12
C LEU A 146 -0.47 -12.86 -11.00
N TYR A 147 -0.61 -12.38 -9.77
CA TYR A 147 0.12 -12.84 -8.60
C TYR A 147 0.05 -14.37 -8.39
N ASN A 148 -1.14 -14.96 -8.48
CA ASN A 148 -1.35 -16.38 -8.23
C ASN A 148 -1.24 -17.29 -9.48
N SER A 149 -0.93 -16.75 -10.67
CA SER A 149 -1.00 -17.55 -11.90
C SER A 149 0.32 -17.77 -12.61
N GLY A 150 1.40 -17.18 -12.12
CA GLY A 150 2.72 -17.28 -12.77
C GLY A 150 2.75 -16.69 -14.18
N THR A 151 1.89 -15.71 -14.48
CA THR A 151 1.85 -15.03 -15.79
C THR A 151 1.86 -13.52 -15.63
N VAL A 152 2.44 -12.83 -16.60
CA VAL A 152 2.34 -11.38 -16.74
C VAL A 152 1.53 -11.10 -18.01
N TRP A 153 0.33 -10.53 -17.86
CA TRP A 153 -0.44 -10.10 -19.01
C TRP A 153 0.14 -8.83 -19.61
N ILE A 154 0.16 -8.79 -20.95
CA ILE A 154 0.40 -7.57 -21.71
C ILE A 154 -0.97 -7.06 -22.12
N PHE A 155 -1.28 -5.80 -21.83
CA PHE A 155 -2.57 -5.22 -22.21
C PHE A 155 -2.42 -3.79 -22.69
N ASN A 156 -3.43 -3.34 -23.42
CA ASN A 156 -3.53 -1.95 -23.86
C ASN A 156 -4.38 -1.17 -22.84
N PRO A 157 -3.79 -0.21 -22.08
CA PRO A 157 -4.54 0.53 -21.05
C PRO A 157 -5.55 1.54 -21.62
N GLN A 158 -5.48 1.87 -22.91
CA GLN A 158 -6.51 2.70 -23.55
C GLN A 158 -7.79 1.91 -23.83
N THR A 159 -7.64 0.70 -24.37
CA THR A 159 -8.78 -0.16 -24.74
C THR A 159 -9.19 -1.14 -23.65
N MET A 160 -8.37 -1.29 -22.62
CA MET A 160 -8.54 -2.27 -21.54
C MET A 160 -8.66 -3.72 -22.07
N GLN A 161 -7.83 -4.07 -23.05
CA GLN A 161 -7.80 -5.39 -23.67
C GLN A 161 -6.44 -6.05 -23.54
N LYS A 162 -6.43 -7.33 -23.18
CA LYS A 162 -5.23 -8.18 -23.22
C LYS A 162 -4.72 -8.28 -24.66
N THR A 163 -3.42 -8.10 -24.86
CA THR A 163 -2.75 -8.19 -26.17
C THR A 163 -1.69 -9.29 -26.22
N GLY A 164 -1.27 -9.82 -25.08
CA GLY A 164 -0.28 -10.90 -24.98
C GLY A 164 -0.07 -11.34 -23.54
N GLU A 165 0.89 -12.22 -23.35
CA GLU A 165 1.31 -12.68 -22.02
C GLU A 165 2.76 -13.17 -22.02
N ILE A 166 3.37 -13.14 -20.85
CA ILE A 166 4.69 -13.71 -20.55
C ILE A 166 4.48 -14.77 -19.48
N ASP A 167 4.86 -16.01 -19.80
CA ASP A 167 4.88 -17.11 -18.82
C ASP A 167 6.13 -17.01 -17.96
N ILE A 168 5.94 -16.96 -16.64
CA ILE A 168 6.99 -16.90 -15.65
C ILE A 168 6.92 -18.08 -14.63
N THR A 169 6.12 -19.09 -14.92
CA THR A 169 5.94 -20.28 -14.05
C THR A 169 7.24 -21.03 -13.78
N SER A 170 8.15 -21.08 -14.78
CA SER A 170 9.45 -21.74 -14.64
C SER A 170 10.42 -21.05 -13.65
N TYR A 171 10.06 -19.88 -13.15
CA TYR A 171 10.81 -19.14 -12.13
C TYR A 171 10.23 -19.30 -10.72
N ALA A 172 9.16 -20.05 -10.55
CA ALA A 172 8.62 -20.40 -9.24
C ALA A 172 9.56 -21.38 -8.50
N HIS A 173 9.71 -21.18 -7.18
CA HIS A 173 10.59 -22.02 -6.37
C HIS A 173 10.05 -23.45 -6.19
N SER A 174 8.80 -23.61 -5.77
CA SER A 174 8.24 -24.90 -5.40
C SER A 174 6.83 -25.19 -5.90
N ASP A 175 6.13 -24.18 -6.41
CA ASP A 175 4.78 -24.31 -6.96
C ASP A 175 4.70 -23.83 -8.41
N ASN A 176 3.54 -23.32 -8.86
CA ASN A 176 3.36 -22.83 -10.22
C ASN A 176 3.33 -21.29 -10.33
N SER A 177 3.52 -20.56 -9.23
CA SER A 177 3.56 -19.11 -9.24
C SER A 177 4.75 -18.58 -8.47
N PRO A 178 5.59 -17.72 -9.07
CA PRO A 178 6.66 -17.06 -8.33
C PRO A 178 6.15 -15.85 -7.52
N ASP A 179 4.85 -15.60 -7.46
CA ASP A 179 4.20 -14.52 -6.71
C ASP A 179 4.75 -13.12 -7.07
N ALA A 180 4.51 -12.71 -8.31
CA ALA A 180 5.06 -11.47 -8.84
C ALA A 180 4.56 -10.22 -8.09
N GLY A 181 5.48 -9.45 -7.54
CA GLY A 181 5.22 -8.21 -6.80
C GLY A 181 5.11 -6.97 -7.68
N PHE A 182 5.14 -5.79 -7.05
CA PHE A 182 5.20 -4.51 -7.76
C PHE A 182 6.61 -4.28 -8.30
N GLY A 183 6.72 -4.06 -9.59
CA GLY A 183 8.00 -3.83 -10.27
C GLY A 183 8.15 -2.42 -10.83
N VAL A 184 9.32 -2.11 -11.38
CA VAL A 184 9.65 -0.79 -11.94
C VAL A 184 10.35 -0.91 -13.29
N ILE A 185 10.14 0.07 -14.19
CA ILE A 185 10.84 0.15 -15.45
C ILE A 185 12.06 1.07 -15.33
N ARG A 186 13.25 0.55 -15.69
CA ARG A 186 14.48 1.32 -15.85
C ARG A 186 15.05 1.12 -17.25
N GLY A 187 15.01 2.19 -18.05
CA GLY A 187 15.37 2.11 -19.48
C GLY A 187 14.42 1.18 -20.24
N ASN A 188 14.97 0.21 -20.96
CA ASN A 188 14.21 -0.77 -21.73
C ASN A 188 13.88 -2.04 -20.94
N TYR A 189 14.04 -2.04 -19.63
CA TYR A 189 13.86 -3.23 -18.83
C TYR A 189 12.85 -3.02 -17.69
N TYR A 190 11.96 -3.99 -17.53
CA TYR A 190 11.07 -4.12 -16.41
C TYR A 190 11.69 -5.06 -15.37
N TYR A 191 11.91 -4.53 -14.18
CA TYR A 191 12.43 -5.25 -13.01
C TYR A 191 11.24 -5.71 -12.19
N LEU A 192 10.95 -7.00 -12.23
CA LEU A 192 9.79 -7.61 -11.59
C LEU A 192 10.25 -8.46 -10.39
N PRO A 193 10.03 -8.01 -9.15
CA PRO A 193 10.30 -8.80 -7.96
C PRO A 193 9.39 -10.02 -7.87
N LEU A 194 9.93 -11.13 -7.35
CA LEU A 194 9.23 -12.37 -7.09
C LEU A 194 9.23 -12.63 -5.58
N LEU A 195 8.05 -12.80 -4.98
CA LEU A 195 7.92 -12.95 -3.54
C LEU A 195 8.21 -14.37 -3.07
N GLN A 196 7.97 -15.37 -3.94
CA GLN A 196 8.26 -16.79 -3.69
C GLN A 196 7.64 -17.31 -2.39
N LEU A 197 6.32 -17.37 -2.34
CA LEU A 197 5.56 -17.71 -1.13
C LEU A 197 4.96 -19.11 -1.19
N GLY A 198 4.94 -19.77 -0.05
CA GLY A 198 4.23 -21.03 0.11
C GLY A 198 2.71 -20.87 0.27
N PRO A 199 1.98 -21.98 0.44
CA PRO A 199 0.52 -21.97 0.57
C PRO A 199 -0.03 -21.18 1.75
N ASP A 200 0.80 -20.90 2.74
CA ASP A 200 0.50 -20.06 3.92
C ASP A 200 0.86 -18.58 3.72
N TYR A 201 1.25 -18.20 2.49
CA TYR A 201 1.76 -16.88 2.14
C TYR A 201 3.03 -16.47 2.89
N ALA A 202 3.77 -17.43 3.44
CA ALA A 202 5.09 -17.21 4.01
C ALA A 202 6.19 -17.52 2.98
N PRO A 203 7.33 -16.81 3.01
CA PRO A 203 8.50 -17.20 2.24
C PRO A 203 8.90 -18.65 2.57
N TYR A 204 9.31 -19.41 1.56
CA TYR A 204 9.84 -20.75 1.77
C TYR A 204 11.06 -20.70 2.67
N ALA A 205 11.13 -21.56 3.68
CA ALA A 205 12.23 -21.57 4.66
C ALA A 205 13.61 -21.88 4.05
N ASP A 206 13.63 -22.58 2.92
CA ASP A 206 14.82 -22.91 2.13
C ASP A 206 15.09 -21.91 1.00
N HIS A 207 14.31 -20.81 0.92
CA HIS A 207 14.42 -19.78 -0.11
C HIS A 207 14.31 -18.36 0.45
N LEU A 208 15.00 -18.09 1.55
CA LEU A 208 15.04 -16.76 2.16
C LEU A 208 16.00 -15.85 1.39
N GLN A 209 15.50 -15.29 0.27
CA GLN A 209 16.25 -14.43 -0.64
C GLN A 209 15.32 -13.48 -1.41
N SER A 210 15.88 -12.54 -2.14
CA SER A 210 15.16 -11.65 -3.03
C SER A 210 15.46 -11.98 -4.47
N ASP A 211 14.44 -12.35 -5.25
CA ASP A 211 14.55 -12.64 -6.67
C ASP A 211 13.90 -11.53 -7.50
N VAL A 212 14.51 -11.19 -8.64
CA VAL A 212 13.97 -10.21 -9.61
C VAL A 212 14.17 -10.72 -11.02
N LEU A 213 13.08 -10.78 -11.79
CA LEU A 213 13.14 -10.97 -13.23
C LEU A 213 13.43 -9.65 -13.93
N VAL A 214 14.32 -9.69 -14.91
CA VAL A 214 14.60 -8.57 -15.81
C VAL A 214 13.99 -8.88 -17.15
N ILE A 215 12.91 -8.17 -17.50
CA ILE A 215 12.14 -8.39 -18.73
C ILE A 215 12.42 -7.25 -19.71
N ASN A 216 12.76 -7.57 -20.94
CA ASN A 216 12.97 -6.59 -21.99
C ASN A 216 11.61 -6.08 -22.51
N THR A 217 11.36 -4.78 -22.35
CA THR A 217 10.08 -4.17 -22.71
C THR A 217 9.82 -4.05 -24.21
N GLN A 218 10.85 -4.25 -25.05
CA GLN A 218 10.74 -4.22 -26.51
C GLN A 218 10.40 -5.59 -27.10
N THR A 219 10.92 -6.66 -26.49
CA THR A 219 10.77 -8.04 -26.98
C THR A 219 9.78 -8.87 -26.16
N ASP A 220 9.37 -8.38 -24.98
CA ASP A 220 8.52 -9.08 -24.00
C ASP A 220 9.13 -10.42 -23.50
N LYS A 221 10.46 -10.48 -23.46
CA LYS A 221 11.17 -11.69 -23.03
C LYS A 221 11.88 -11.45 -21.70
N VAL A 222 11.88 -12.50 -20.88
CA VAL A 222 12.76 -12.55 -19.70
C VAL A 222 14.20 -12.71 -20.18
N GLU A 223 15.04 -11.75 -19.85
CA GLU A 223 16.46 -11.76 -20.20
C GLU A 223 17.31 -12.37 -19.09
N LYS A 224 16.88 -12.18 -17.82
CA LYS A 224 17.69 -12.56 -16.67
C LYS A 224 16.85 -12.73 -15.41
N LEU A 225 17.18 -13.71 -14.59
CA LEU A 225 16.85 -13.78 -13.17
C LEU A 225 18.08 -13.34 -12.37
N ILE A 226 17.91 -12.44 -11.42
CA ILE A 226 18.93 -12.04 -10.46
C ILE A 226 18.44 -12.29 -9.04
N SER A 227 19.35 -12.71 -8.16
CA SER A 227 19.01 -13.10 -6.79
C SER A 227 19.97 -12.45 -5.78
N GLU A 228 19.43 -11.98 -4.66
CA GLU A 228 20.15 -11.52 -3.49
C GLU A 228 20.02 -12.58 -2.39
N THR A 229 21.10 -13.27 -2.08
CA THR A 229 21.10 -14.42 -1.16
C THR A 229 21.91 -14.18 0.12
N ALA A 230 22.67 -13.08 0.17
CA ALA A 230 23.63 -12.86 1.25
C ALA A 230 22.99 -12.28 2.52
N THR A 231 21.89 -11.52 2.38
CA THR A 231 21.24 -10.83 3.51
C THR A 231 20.04 -11.60 4.07
N HIS A 232 19.59 -12.64 3.38
CA HIS A 232 18.37 -13.39 3.73
C HIS A 232 17.10 -12.52 3.80
N LEU A 233 17.10 -11.35 3.14
CA LEU A 233 15.94 -10.51 2.97
C LEU A 233 15.01 -11.14 1.93
N ALA A 234 13.86 -11.60 2.38
CA ALA A 234 12.87 -12.27 1.55
C ALA A 234 11.64 -11.39 1.33
N MET A 235 10.75 -11.83 0.42
CA MET A 235 9.53 -11.12 0.07
C MET A 235 9.84 -9.71 -0.46
N PRO A 236 10.61 -9.60 -1.55
CA PRO A 236 10.95 -8.31 -2.16
C PRO A 236 9.71 -7.67 -2.76
N SER A 237 9.47 -6.38 -2.45
CA SER A 237 8.30 -5.65 -2.90
C SER A 237 7.01 -6.07 -2.17
N GLN A 238 5.89 -5.60 -2.68
CA GLN A 238 4.54 -6.00 -2.30
C GLN A 238 3.69 -6.16 -3.56
N PRO A 239 2.63 -6.96 -3.55
CA PRO A 239 1.81 -7.11 -4.74
C PRO A 239 0.95 -5.88 -5.04
N SER A 240 0.45 -5.15 -4.03
CA SER A 240 -0.64 -4.20 -4.19
C SER A 240 -0.26 -2.72 -4.12
N TYR A 241 0.94 -2.37 -3.65
CA TYR A 241 1.33 -0.98 -3.42
C TYR A 241 2.64 -0.64 -4.12
N ASP A 242 2.69 0.50 -4.81
CA ASP A 242 3.90 1.04 -5.43
C ASP A 242 4.90 1.62 -4.40
N SER A 243 4.42 1.91 -3.19
CA SER A 243 5.23 2.39 -2.07
C SER A 243 6.12 1.30 -1.45
N CYS A 244 6.74 0.47 -2.27
CA CYS A 244 7.64 -0.63 -1.88
C CYS A 244 8.91 -0.69 -2.71
N ILE A 245 8.99 0.08 -3.81
CA ILE A 245 10.12 0.10 -4.74
C ILE A 245 10.35 1.53 -5.24
N PHE A 246 11.59 1.95 -5.34
CA PHE A 246 11.93 3.29 -5.83
C PHE A 246 13.30 3.32 -6.51
N MET A 247 13.55 4.36 -7.28
CA MET A 247 14.88 4.67 -7.82
C MET A 247 15.43 5.92 -7.15
N ASN A 248 16.73 5.90 -6.80
CA ASN A 248 17.46 7.08 -6.35
C ASN A 248 17.93 7.94 -7.55
N GLU A 249 18.69 9.00 -7.27
CA GLU A 249 19.24 9.94 -8.27
C GLU A 249 20.15 9.25 -9.30
N ASN A 250 20.85 8.20 -8.89
CA ASN A 250 21.72 7.39 -9.76
C ASN A 250 20.92 6.35 -10.56
N LYS A 251 19.60 6.31 -10.39
CA LYS A 251 18.73 5.27 -10.90
C LYS A 251 19.06 3.87 -10.36
N ASP A 252 19.70 3.77 -9.19
CA ASP A 252 19.77 2.52 -8.45
C ASP A 252 18.35 2.16 -7.98
N ILE A 253 17.92 0.92 -8.17
CA ILE A 253 16.63 0.42 -7.73
C ILE A 253 16.77 -0.11 -6.31
N TYR A 254 16.00 0.45 -5.38
CA TYR A 254 15.84 -0.06 -4.03
C TYR A 254 14.49 -0.74 -3.90
N ILE A 255 14.48 -1.95 -3.37
CA ILE A 255 13.30 -2.76 -3.16
C ILE A 255 13.18 -3.04 -1.66
N MET A 256 12.03 -2.71 -1.12
CA MET A 256 11.66 -3.05 0.25
C MET A 256 11.40 -4.56 0.35
N CYS A 257 11.92 -5.20 1.38
CA CYS A 257 11.68 -6.61 1.69
C CYS A 257 10.87 -6.71 2.98
N ALA A 258 9.64 -7.20 2.89
CA ALA A 258 8.71 -7.25 4.02
C ALA A 258 8.97 -8.44 4.97
N GLY A 259 9.67 -9.47 4.54
CA GLY A 259 10.04 -10.59 5.40
C GLY A 259 8.86 -11.33 6.02
N TYR A 260 7.72 -11.44 5.33
CA TYR A 260 6.46 -11.99 5.82
C TYR A 260 5.74 -11.09 6.85
N PHE A 261 5.75 -9.79 6.62
CA PHE A 261 5.02 -8.81 7.46
C PHE A 261 5.31 -8.92 8.97
N GLY A 262 6.42 -9.55 9.34
CA GLY A 262 6.81 -9.74 10.72
C GLY A 262 5.98 -10.75 11.51
N PHE A 263 5.16 -11.58 10.84
CA PHE A 263 4.32 -12.58 11.51
C PHE A 263 4.96 -13.96 11.59
N ASN A 264 5.97 -14.23 10.78
CA ASN A 264 6.71 -15.49 10.85
C ASN A 264 7.88 -15.35 11.83
N PRO A 265 7.87 -16.06 12.98
CA PRO A 265 8.97 -16.01 13.93
C PRO A 265 10.28 -16.60 13.40
N GLN A 266 10.22 -17.36 12.31
CA GLN A 266 11.40 -17.94 11.65
C GLN A 266 12.04 -16.98 10.64
N ASN A 267 11.33 -15.94 10.21
CA ASN A 267 11.85 -14.90 9.33
C ASN A 267 11.51 -13.52 9.90
N THR A 268 12.42 -12.99 10.70
CA THR A 268 12.32 -11.67 11.33
C THR A 268 13.12 -10.60 10.59
N HIS A 269 13.66 -10.90 9.40
CA HIS A 269 14.47 -9.99 8.60
C HIS A 269 13.56 -9.16 7.69
N SER A 270 13.70 -7.86 7.74
CA SER A 270 13.06 -6.91 6.84
C SER A 270 14.04 -5.78 6.51
N GLY A 271 13.90 -5.17 5.35
CA GLY A 271 14.87 -4.15 4.98
C GLY A 271 14.82 -3.75 3.52
N PHE A 272 15.97 -3.41 2.96
CA PHE A 272 16.14 -3.00 1.58
C PHE A 272 17.22 -3.80 0.89
N VAL A 273 16.93 -4.23 -0.35
CA VAL A 273 17.93 -4.71 -1.30
C VAL A 273 18.11 -3.69 -2.42
N CYS A 274 19.28 -3.69 -3.07
CA CYS A 274 19.63 -2.69 -4.07
C CYS A 274 20.18 -3.32 -5.35
N ILE A 275 19.67 -2.85 -6.50
CA ILE A 275 20.17 -3.17 -7.84
C ILE A 275 20.80 -1.91 -8.42
N PRO A 276 22.14 -1.74 -8.37
CA PRO A 276 22.83 -0.58 -8.89
C PRO A 276 22.58 -0.39 -10.39
N ASN A 277 22.59 0.86 -10.82
CA ASN A 277 22.56 1.19 -12.23
C ASN A 277 23.99 1.11 -12.81
N LYS A 278 24.29 0.03 -13.50
CA LYS A 278 25.57 -0.19 -14.18
C LYS A 278 25.55 0.17 -15.67
N GLY A 279 24.39 0.57 -16.20
CA GLY A 279 24.23 0.93 -17.61
C GLY A 279 24.26 -0.25 -18.58
N ASP A 280 24.57 -1.45 -18.11
CA ASP A 280 24.71 -2.68 -18.92
C ASP A 280 23.95 -3.83 -18.25
N LEU A 281 23.14 -4.54 -19.08
CA LEU A 281 22.38 -5.70 -18.62
C LEU A 281 23.28 -6.84 -18.11
N SER A 282 24.43 -7.07 -18.73
CA SER A 282 25.34 -8.14 -18.31
C SER A 282 25.89 -7.94 -16.89
N GLN A 283 26.03 -6.68 -16.46
CA GLN A 283 26.48 -6.28 -15.13
C GLN A 283 25.34 -6.04 -14.15
N THR A 284 24.08 -6.16 -14.60
CA THR A 284 22.91 -6.00 -13.73
C THR A 284 22.86 -7.13 -12.72
N ASN A 285 22.99 -6.80 -11.44
CA ASN A 285 22.86 -7.71 -10.31
C ASN A 285 22.60 -6.91 -9.04
N PHE A 286 22.23 -7.60 -7.97
CA PHE A 286 22.16 -7.00 -6.64
C PHE A 286 23.57 -6.61 -6.14
N ASP A 287 23.60 -5.64 -5.23
CA ASP A 287 24.78 -5.22 -4.47
C ASP A 287 24.45 -5.32 -2.98
N SER A 288 24.85 -6.44 -2.36
CA SER A 288 24.57 -6.71 -0.95
C SER A 288 25.20 -5.68 -0.01
N SER A 289 26.28 -4.98 -0.44
CA SER A 289 26.90 -3.92 0.36
C SER A 289 25.97 -2.69 0.54
N LYS A 290 25.07 -2.47 -0.41
CA LYS A 290 24.03 -1.43 -0.37
C LYS A 290 22.73 -1.91 0.27
N SER A 291 22.57 -3.20 0.50
CA SER A 291 21.43 -3.77 1.20
C SER A 291 21.48 -3.42 2.69
N TRP A 292 20.32 -3.35 3.31
CA TRP A 292 20.20 -3.00 4.71
C TRP A 292 19.07 -3.79 5.38
N ASP A 293 19.45 -4.73 6.25
CA ASP A 293 18.52 -5.35 7.20
C ASP A 293 18.29 -4.39 8.37
N ILE A 294 17.05 -3.94 8.52
CA ILE A 294 16.67 -2.96 9.53
C ILE A 294 16.29 -3.60 10.86
N SER A 295 16.07 -4.91 10.92
CA SER A 295 15.46 -5.60 12.08
C SER A 295 16.27 -5.47 13.36
N SER A 296 17.59 -5.21 13.26
CA SER A 296 18.45 -4.97 14.41
C SER A 296 18.66 -3.48 14.75
N THR A 297 18.20 -2.56 13.89
CA THR A 297 18.44 -1.11 14.03
C THR A 297 17.41 -0.49 15.00
N PRO A 298 17.81 0.18 16.09
CA PRO A 298 16.87 0.85 16.97
C PRO A 298 16.10 1.97 16.25
N ILE A 299 14.83 2.17 16.61
CA ILE A 299 14.05 3.33 16.19
C ILE A 299 14.29 4.45 17.21
N GLU A 300 15.12 5.44 16.88
CA GLU A 300 15.36 6.60 17.74
C GLU A 300 14.04 7.28 18.15
N GLY A 301 13.92 7.62 19.43
CA GLY A 301 12.71 8.20 20.03
C GLY A 301 11.68 7.15 20.48
N THR A 302 12.03 5.86 20.43
CA THR A 302 11.21 4.75 20.96
C THR A 302 12.09 3.70 21.64
N PRO A 303 11.52 2.79 22.45
CA PRO A 303 12.23 1.62 22.95
C PRO A 303 12.24 0.44 21.97
N TYR A 304 11.72 0.60 20.73
CA TYR A 304 11.43 -0.48 19.80
C TYR A 304 12.48 -0.63 18.71
N LYS A 305 12.46 -1.80 18.09
CA LYS A 305 13.12 -2.09 16.80
C LYS A 305 12.06 -2.38 15.74
N PRO A 306 12.37 -2.18 14.44
CA PRO A 306 11.45 -2.56 13.38
C PRO A 306 11.28 -4.08 13.31
N ASN A 307 10.05 -4.52 13.11
CA ASN A 307 9.73 -5.91 12.80
C ASN A 307 9.60 -6.10 11.30
N THR A 308 8.92 -5.16 10.62
CA THR A 308 8.80 -5.13 9.15
C THR A 308 8.58 -3.71 8.63
N ILE A 309 8.88 -3.49 7.35
CA ILE A 309 8.50 -2.29 6.60
C ILE A 309 7.20 -2.58 5.85
N TYR A 310 6.26 -1.61 5.85
CA TYR A 310 5.01 -1.73 5.10
C TYR A 310 4.92 -0.84 3.88
N SER A 311 5.39 0.39 3.98
CA SER A 311 5.31 1.37 2.90
C SER A 311 6.45 2.35 3.00
N VAL A 312 6.96 2.79 1.85
CA VAL A 312 8.10 3.72 1.76
C VAL A 312 7.87 4.78 0.71
N VAL A 313 8.44 5.94 0.91
CA VAL A 313 8.61 6.98 -0.11
C VAL A 313 10.00 7.57 -0.04
N TYR A 314 10.70 7.59 -1.16
CA TYR A 314 12.04 8.14 -1.26
C TYR A 314 11.99 9.67 -1.34
N LEU A 315 12.78 10.35 -0.51
CA LEU A 315 12.78 11.82 -0.38
C LEU A 315 13.94 12.50 -1.11
N GLY A 316 14.93 11.73 -1.52
CA GLY A 316 16.19 12.22 -2.07
C GLY A 316 17.34 12.15 -1.07
N GLY A 317 18.58 12.13 -1.60
CA GLY A 317 19.81 12.16 -0.78
C GLY A 317 19.97 10.96 0.17
N GLY A 318 19.36 9.81 -0.15
CA GLY A 318 19.37 8.62 0.69
C GLY A 318 18.30 8.63 1.80
N LYS A 319 17.43 9.64 1.89
CA LYS A 319 16.36 9.71 2.89
C LYS A 319 15.11 9.01 2.41
N VAL A 320 14.46 8.25 3.31
CA VAL A 320 13.22 7.51 3.06
C VAL A 320 12.27 7.79 4.22
N ALA A 321 11.04 8.17 3.92
CA ALA A 321 9.97 8.12 4.91
C ALA A 321 9.23 6.80 4.78
N ALA A 322 8.86 6.19 5.90
CA ALA A 322 8.28 4.84 5.91
C ALA A 322 7.28 4.64 7.06
N PHE A 323 6.46 3.60 6.91
CA PHE A 323 5.84 2.93 8.04
C PHE A 323 6.58 1.63 8.34
N VAL A 324 6.95 1.44 9.60
CA VAL A 324 7.50 0.19 10.12
C VAL A 324 6.61 -0.32 11.24
N SER A 325 6.52 -1.63 11.45
CA SER A 325 5.86 -2.16 12.64
C SER A 325 6.87 -2.46 13.75
N ALA A 326 6.38 -2.50 14.99
CA ALA A 326 7.08 -3.04 16.13
C ALA A 326 6.27 -4.20 16.73
N ALA A 327 6.92 -5.36 16.92
CA ALA A 327 6.24 -6.57 17.39
C ALA A 327 5.69 -6.40 18.82
N GLU A 328 6.36 -5.61 19.64
CA GLU A 328 5.98 -5.32 21.03
C GLU A 328 4.66 -4.54 21.15
N LEU A 329 4.20 -3.93 20.06
CA LEU A 329 2.91 -3.23 19.98
C LEU A 329 1.75 -4.15 19.56
N ASN A 330 2.01 -5.41 19.25
CA ASN A 330 0.98 -6.39 18.97
C ASN A 330 0.32 -6.84 20.28
N VAL A 331 -1.01 -6.70 20.36
CA VAL A 331 -1.79 -7.03 21.57
C VAL A 331 -2.72 -8.21 21.34
N LYS A 332 -3.49 -8.18 20.24
CA LYS A 332 -4.51 -9.20 19.94
C LYS A 332 -4.41 -9.72 18.52
N ASN A 333 -4.37 -8.81 17.56
CA ASN A 333 -4.39 -9.13 16.15
C ASN A 333 -3.47 -8.15 15.41
N PRO A 334 -2.31 -8.63 14.92
CA PRO A 334 -1.33 -7.78 14.24
C PRO A 334 -1.89 -7.02 13.03
N PHE A 335 -3.00 -7.49 12.43
CA PHE A 335 -3.67 -6.81 11.32
C PHE A 335 -4.49 -5.58 11.73
N THR A 336 -4.90 -5.49 13.00
CA THR A 336 -5.74 -4.39 13.53
C THR A 336 -5.09 -3.61 14.65
N ASP A 337 -4.09 -4.18 15.31
CA ASP A 337 -3.32 -3.52 16.37
C ASP A 337 -2.58 -2.29 15.83
N LYS A 338 -2.40 -1.29 16.68
CA LYS A 338 -1.74 -0.03 16.29
C LYS A 338 -0.23 -0.16 16.48
N ASN A 339 0.36 -1.03 15.68
CA ASN A 339 1.76 -1.44 15.71
C ASN A 339 2.65 -0.70 14.69
N GLY A 340 2.05 0.07 13.77
CA GLY A 340 2.75 0.84 12.73
C GLY A 340 3.23 2.19 13.25
N ILE A 341 4.48 2.49 13.01
CA ILE A 341 5.20 3.70 13.42
C ILE A 341 5.67 4.43 12.16
N ALA A 342 5.34 5.71 12.02
CA ALA A 342 5.90 6.56 10.98
C ALA A 342 7.35 6.93 11.33
N VAL A 343 8.27 6.68 10.40
CA VAL A 343 9.71 6.90 10.60
C VAL A 343 10.36 7.61 9.42
N LEU A 344 11.45 8.32 9.71
CA LEU A 344 12.43 8.79 8.75
C LEU A 344 13.65 7.87 8.81
N MET A 345 14.06 7.35 7.68
CA MET A 345 15.21 6.46 7.52
C MET A 345 16.29 7.13 6.68
N ASP A 346 17.53 6.78 6.94
CA ASP A 346 18.69 7.20 6.14
C ASP A 346 19.45 5.97 5.66
N LEU A 347 19.41 5.73 4.35
CA LEU A 347 20.11 4.59 3.71
C LEU A 347 21.64 4.71 3.79
N ASN A 348 22.16 5.94 3.87
CA ASN A 348 23.60 6.18 3.90
C ASN A 348 24.20 5.89 5.29
N THR A 349 23.53 6.35 6.34
CA THR A 349 23.96 6.18 7.73
C THR A 349 23.35 4.95 8.42
N LYS A 350 22.36 4.31 7.75
CA LYS A 350 21.60 3.16 8.27
C LYS A 350 20.96 3.48 9.63
N THR A 351 20.26 4.62 9.72
CA THR A 351 19.58 5.09 10.94
C THR A 351 18.08 5.20 10.72
N ILE A 352 17.30 5.00 11.79
CA ILE A 352 15.84 5.07 11.80
C ILE A 352 15.42 6.01 12.94
N LYS A 353 14.58 6.99 12.64
CA LYS A 353 14.06 7.93 13.62
C LYS A 353 12.55 8.03 13.52
N LYS A 354 11.86 7.95 14.65
CA LYS A 354 10.41 8.18 14.73
C LYS A 354 10.07 9.60 14.28
N ILE A 355 8.99 9.74 13.54
CA ILE A 355 8.38 11.03 13.22
C ILE A 355 7.34 11.35 14.31
N ASP A 356 7.61 12.41 15.08
CA ASP A 356 6.69 12.83 16.14
C ASP A 356 5.43 13.48 15.57
N GLY A 357 4.31 13.38 16.29
CA GLY A 357 3.02 13.94 15.90
C GLY A 357 2.21 13.11 14.90
N ILE A 358 2.76 12.02 14.35
CA ILE A 358 2.01 11.02 13.59
C ILE A 358 1.54 9.92 14.56
N PRO A 359 0.22 9.65 14.68
CA PRO A 359 -0.28 8.58 15.56
C PRO A 359 0.19 7.20 15.11
N TYR A 360 0.32 6.29 16.05
CA TYR A 360 0.48 4.87 15.72
C TYR A 360 -0.75 4.36 14.97
N THR A 361 -0.54 3.53 13.97
CA THR A 361 -1.58 3.05 13.07
C THR A 361 -1.54 1.53 12.94
N ASP A 362 -2.60 0.92 12.44
CA ASP A 362 -2.43 -0.44 11.92
C ASP A 362 -1.56 -0.40 10.66
N SER A 363 -0.80 -1.46 10.44
CA SER A 363 0.24 -1.46 9.41
C SER A 363 -0.25 -1.93 8.05
N HIS A 364 -1.45 -2.48 7.95
CA HIS A 364 -1.89 -3.19 6.75
C HIS A 364 -2.70 -2.38 5.74
N SER A 365 -3.06 -1.16 6.03
CA SER A 365 -3.91 -0.39 5.13
C SER A 365 -3.61 1.09 5.30
N VAL A 366 -2.33 1.43 5.10
CA VAL A 366 -1.85 2.80 5.28
C VAL A 366 -1.08 3.26 4.05
N GLY A 367 -1.52 4.38 3.49
CA GLY A 367 -0.87 5.02 2.36
C GLY A 367 0.26 5.95 2.81
N ILE A 368 1.22 6.15 1.94
CA ILE A 368 2.27 7.15 2.08
C ILE A 368 2.51 7.80 0.72
N ALA A 369 2.64 9.12 0.66
CA ALA A 369 2.88 9.82 -0.59
C ALA A 369 3.67 11.12 -0.37
N LYS A 370 4.34 11.61 -1.42
CA LYS A 370 4.88 12.97 -1.45
C LYS A 370 3.81 13.94 -1.94
N TYR A 371 3.76 15.10 -1.31
CA TYR A 371 2.95 16.20 -1.78
C TYR A 371 3.61 17.53 -1.43
N LYS A 372 4.09 18.26 -2.43
CA LYS A 372 4.85 19.51 -2.24
C LYS A 372 6.05 19.28 -1.31
N ASP A 373 6.14 20.07 -0.23
CA ASP A 373 7.16 19.97 0.81
C ASP A 373 6.81 18.97 1.94
N LEU A 374 5.75 18.18 1.76
CA LEU A 374 5.25 17.23 2.75
C LEU A 374 5.45 15.78 2.31
N VAL A 375 5.58 14.93 3.31
CA VAL A 375 5.22 13.52 3.25
C VAL A 375 3.85 13.37 3.87
N VAL A 376 2.90 12.81 3.13
CA VAL A 376 1.53 12.56 3.60
C VAL A 376 1.42 11.10 4.03
N PHE A 377 1.04 10.91 5.28
CA PHE A 377 0.83 9.61 5.90
C PHE A 377 -0.67 9.37 6.09
N GLY A 378 -1.17 8.27 5.56
CA GLY A 378 -2.49 7.77 5.87
C GLY A 378 -2.47 7.01 7.20
N VAL A 379 -3.39 7.34 8.10
CA VAL A 379 -3.41 6.81 9.46
C VAL A 379 -4.76 6.20 9.78
N SER A 380 -4.73 5.01 10.37
CA SER A 380 -5.86 4.34 11.02
C SER A 380 -5.53 4.12 12.50
N GLY A 381 -5.38 5.21 13.25
CA GLY A 381 -5.00 5.21 14.65
C GLY A 381 -6.16 4.86 15.59
N LYS A 382 -5.86 4.81 16.89
CA LYS A 382 -6.86 4.53 17.93
C LYS A 382 -7.86 5.68 18.08
N GLU A 383 -7.35 6.92 18.15
CA GLU A 383 -8.15 8.12 18.39
C GLU A 383 -8.28 9.00 17.15
N LYS A 384 -7.30 8.98 16.27
CA LYS A 384 -7.23 9.83 15.08
C LYS A 384 -7.06 8.99 13.82
N ARG A 385 -7.82 9.34 12.78
CA ARG A 385 -7.79 8.72 11.45
C ARG A 385 -7.72 9.79 10.39
N GLY A 386 -7.13 9.45 9.25
CA GLY A 386 -7.07 10.33 8.11
C GLY A 386 -5.66 10.58 7.60
N LEU A 387 -5.43 11.77 7.06
CA LEU A 387 -4.15 12.16 6.48
C LEU A 387 -3.38 13.07 7.44
N PHE A 388 -2.09 12.81 7.58
CA PHE A 388 -1.14 13.60 8.36
C PHE A 388 0.03 14.00 7.47
N GLY A 389 0.40 15.27 7.49
CA GLY A 389 1.55 15.81 6.77
C GLY A 389 2.77 15.95 7.68
N TYR A 390 3.91 15.51 7.21
CA TYR A 390 5.22 15.75 7.81
C TYR A 390 6.08 16.56 6.85
N ASN A 391 6.63 17.65 7.32
CA ASN A 391 7.62 18.42 6.57
C ASN A 391 9.03 17.99 6.98
N PRO A 392 9.80 17.31 6.11
CA PRO A 392 11.12 16.80 6.45
C PRO A 392 12.18 17.90 6.64
N THR A 393 11.95 19.09 6.13
CA THR A 393 12.87 20.24 6.29
C THR A 393 12.73 20.90 7.66
N THR A 394 11.50 21.08 8.14
CA THR A 394 11.21 21.74 9.43
C THR A 394 11.02 20.77 10.58
N GLY A 395 10.82 19.47 10.29
CA GLY A 395 10.49 18.45 11.27
C GLY A 395 9.06 18.56 11.85
N THR A 396 8.20 19.42 11.28
CA THR A 396 6.86 19.66 11.80
C THR A 396 5.83 18.71 11.21
N THR A 397 4.81 18.38 12.00
CA THR A 397 3.67 17.55 11.59
C THR A 397 2.37 18.31 11.79
N GLN A 398 1.37 17.99 10.94
CA GLN A 398 -0.01 18.48 11.11
C GLN A 398 -1.00 17.45 10.59
N GLN A 399 -2.19 17.40 11.17
CA GLN A 399 -3.31 16.69 10.56
C GLN A 399 -3.80 17.47 9.35
N LEU A 400 -3.98 16.79 8.21
CA LEU A 400 -4.43 17.38 6.96
C LEU A 400 -5.90 17.12 6.68
N LEU A 401 -6.42 16.00 7.17
CA LEU A 401 -7.80 15.56 6.91
C LEU A 401 -8.21 14.52 7.94
N THR A 402 -9.47 14.57 8.36
CA THR A 402 -10.09 13.47 9.12
C THR A 402 -10.89 12.58 8.17
N THR A 403 -10.86 11.26 8.37
CA THR A 403 -11.60 10.29 7.55
C THR A 403 -12.37 9.30 8.43
N THR A 404 -13.47 8.77 7.90
CA THR A 404 -14.26 7.74 8.61
C THR A 404 -13.50 6.41 8.72
N GLY A 405 -12.81 6.00 7.63
CA GLY A 405 -11.95 4.82 7.58
C GLY A 405 -10.46 5.16 7.67
N GLY A 406 -9.61 4.16 7.69
CA GLY A 406 -8.17 4.33 7.48
C GLY A 406 -7.89 4.84 6.07
N ALA A 407 -7.05 5.88 5.93
CA ALA A 407 -6.63 6.40 4.64
C ALA A 407 -5.47 5.55 4.10
N ASP A 408 -5.74 4.63 3.19
CA ASP A 408 -4.77 3.65 2.69
C ASP A 408 -4.23 3.95 1.29
N PHE A 409 -4.72 5.01 0.66
CA PHE A 409 -4.15 5.56 -0.56
C PHE A 409 -4.43 7.06 -0.65
N PHE A 410 -3.44 7.82 -1.06
CA PHE A 410 -3.54 9.25 -1.34
C PHE A 410 -2.70 9.60 -2.56
N TYR A 411 -3.28 10.38 -3.46
CA TYR A 411 -2.59 10.93 -4.61
C TYR A 411 -2.99 12.39 -4.82
N ALA A 412 -2.01 13.24 -5.09
CA ALA A 412 -2.21 14.65 -5.42
C ALA A 412 -1.86 14.89 -6.88
N PHE A 413 -2.79 15.46 -7.63
CA PHE A 413 -2.48 15.96 -8.98
C PHE A 413 -1.80 17.32 -8.88
N GLU A 414 -0.67 17.46 -9.52
CA GLU A 414 0.08 18.71 -9.66
C GLU A 414 -0.36 19.50 -10.89
#